data_2d99a4cf380a427b941c64875627d40c
#
_entry.id   2d99a4cf380a427b941c64875627d40c
#
_cell.length_a   1.000
_cell.length_b   1.000
_cell.length_c   1.000
_cell.angle_alpha   90.00
_cell.angle_beta   90.00
_cell.angle_gamma   90.00
#
_symmetry.space_group_name_H-M   'P 1'
#
loop_
_entity.id
_entity.type
_entity.pdbx_description
1 polymer ?
#
loop_
_entity_poly.entity_id
_entity_poly.type
_entity_poly.pdbx_seq_one_letter_code
_entity_poly.pdbx_strand_id
1 'polypeptide(L)'
;MNLIPLFSIFVMISTGFFAKKVKIVETKHSVIFVDFVLCFAIPALVFDKIYHVTIDTTLINSIATGFLSSIFGGTLALVLGCLFKFSRATIVSMVMLSIFGNTLFVGLPVLQGFFGDEVLNEVIFYDQLATAIPLSILGPLILSFGASEKISLFANAVKILKFPPFIALICAFMLKGFYIPDFIFAPLRMFSGAITPIALFAIGIGLSFNSIRSSYKGLFIVIFCKMISPALFIIAVINIFSIHIDTKWIVAIFQASMPPMVLASAMIMKAGLDSSLAISSVAMGVTFSFVSLPVLFYIFGV
;
A
#
# COMPACT_ATOMS: atom_id res chain seq x y z
N MET A 1 -23.38 -7.63 6.90
CA MET A 1 -22.16 -6.95 6.38
C MET A 1 -22.31 -5.45 6.61
N ASN A 2 -21.46 -4.85 7.41
CA ASN A 2 -21.50 -3.40 7.64
C ASN A 2 -20.73 -2.69 6.50
N LEU A 3 -21.46 -2.06 5.57
CA LEU A 3 -20.86 -1.35 4.42
C LEU A 3 -20.53 0.12 4.72
N ILE A 4 -20.81 0.60 5.94
CA ILE A 4 -20.59 1.99 6.36
C ILE A 4 -19.12 2.41 6.15
N PRO A 5 -18.10 1.59 6.51
CA PRO A 5 -16.71 1.96 6.30
C PRO A 5 -16.36 2.18 4.83
N LEU A 6 -16.81 1.28 3.94
CA LEU A 6 -16.58 1.43 2.49
C LEU A 6 -17.28 2.67 1.92
N PHE A 7 -18.51 2.93 2.37
CA PHE A 7 -19.23 4.14 1.97
C PHE A 7 -18.46 5.40 2.42
N SER A 8 -17.96 5.42 3.65
CA SER A 8 -17.16 6.54 4.17
C SER A 8 -15.87 6.74 3.34
N ILE A 9 -15.17 5.66 3.01
CA ILE A 9 -13.97 5.70 2.15
C ILE A 9 -14.33 6.25 0.77
N PHE A 10 -15.43 5.75 0.17
CA PHE A 10 -15.92 6.22 -1.12
C PHE A 10 -16.23 7.72 -1.10
N VAL A 11 -16.94 8.20 -0.08
CA VAL A 11 -17.29 9.63 0.07
C VAL A 11 -16.03 10.48 0.19
N MET A 12 -15.05 10.08 1.00
CA MET A 12 -13.80 10.82 1.18
C MET A 12 -13.00 10.93 -0.14
N ILE A 13 -12.83 9.81 -0.85
CA ILE A 13 -12.14 9.79 -2.15
C ILE A 13 -12.91 10.64 -3.17
N SER A 14 -14.24 10.48 -3.24
CA SER A 14 -15.09 11.26 -4.14
C SER A 14 -15.01 12.75 -3.85
N THR A 15 -15.00 13.14 -2.58
CA THR A 15 -14.87 14.54 -2.17
C THR A 15 -13.56 15.15 -2.70
N GLY A 16 -12.43 14.46 -2.57
CA GLY A 16 -11.15 14.90 -3.15
C GLY A 16 -11.20 15.03 -4.67
N PHE A 17 -11.79 14.04 -5.35
CA PHE A 17 -11.95 14.06 -6.81
C PHE A 17 -12.83 15.22 -7.29
N PHE A 18 -13.97 15.45 -6.63
CA PHE A 18 -14.88 16.55 -6.98
C PHE A 18 -14.29 17.90 -6.63
N ALA A 19 -13.60 18.06 -5.48
CA ALA A 19 -12.91 19.29 -5.12
C ALA A 19 -11.90 19.71 -6.19
N LYS A 20 -11.18 18.75 -6.78
CA LYS A 20 -10.33 19.01 -7.96
C LYS A 20 -11.15 19.40 -9.18
N LYS A 21 -12.24 18.70 -9.47
CA LYS A 21 -13.07 18.97 -10.65
C LYS A 21 -13.70 20.35 -10.62
N VAL A 22 -14.11 20.84 -9.45
CA VAL A 22 -14.65 22.19 -9.24
C VAL A 22 -13.56 23.25 -8.97
N LYS A 23 -12.27 22.88 -9.09
CA LYS A 23 -11.12 23.77 -8.96
C LYS A 23 -10.92 24.41 -7.58
N ILE A 24 -11.47 23.83 -6.52
CA ILE A 24 -11.17 24.23 -5.12
C ILE A 24 -9.71 23.86 -4.80
N VAL A 25 -9.26 22.70 -5.29
CA VAL A 25 -7.88 22.23 -5.18
C VAL A 25 -7.36 21.80 -6.56
N GLU A 26 -6.04 21.87 -6.72
CA GLU A 26 -5.36 21.37 -7.92
C GLU A 26 -4.66 20.03 -7.63
N THR A 27 -4.35 19.26 -8.66
CA THR A 27 -3.65 17.97 -8.51
C THR A 27 -2.33 18.11 -7.74
N LYS A 28 -1.59 19.22 -7.92
CA LYS A 28 -0.34 19.46 -7.17
C LYS A 28 -0.53 19.56 -5.66
N HIS A 29 -1.71 19.95 -5.18
CA HIS A 29 -1.99 20.05 -3.74
C HIS A 29 -2.09 18.67 -3.07
N SER A 30 -2.32 17.58 -3.83
CA SER A 30 -2.30 16.23 -3.26
C SER A 30 -0.96 15.91 -2.61
N VAL A 31 0.15 16.45 -3.13
CA VAL A 31 1.49 16.24 -2.58
C VAL A 31 1.60 16.80 -1.16
N ILE A 32 1.03 17.99 -0.90
CA ILE A 32 1.07 18.63 0.42
C ILE A 32 0.34 17.75 1.46
N PHE A 33 -0.83 17.20 1.11
CA PHE A 33 -1.58 16.30 1.97
C PHE A 33 -0.83 14.99 2.23
N VAL A 34 -0.23 14.42 1.18
CA VAL A 34 0.59 13.20 1.28
C VAL A 34 1.83 13.47 2.15
N ASP A 35 2.51 14.59 1.97
CA ASP A 35 3.70 14.95 2.76
C ASP A 35 3.34 15.13 4.24
N PHE A 36 2.21 15.78 4.57
CA PHE A 36 1.74 15.87 5.94
C PHE A 36 1.54 14.48 6.57
N VAL A 37 0.86 13.59 5.84
CA VAL A 37 0.61 12.24 6.33
C VAL A 37 1.92 11.46 6.49
N LEU A 38 2.82 11.52 5.52
CA LEU A 38 4.10 10.79 5.54
C LEU A 38 5.09 11.33 6.58
N CYS A 39 5.11 12.65 6.81
CA CYS A 39 6.13 13.25 7.68
C CYS A 39 5.71 13.39 9.13
N PHE A 40 4.39 13.43 9.42
CA PHE A 40 3.87 13.68 10.76
C PHE A 40 2.90 12.58 11.24
N ALA A 41 1.85 12.31 10.49
CA ALA A 41 0.77 11.46 10.96
C ALA A 41 1.16 9.97 11.01
N ILE A 42 1.82 9.45 9.96
CA ILE A 42 2.30 8.06 9.92
C ILE A 42 3.42 7.80 10.92
N PRO A 43 4.48 8.63 11.05
CA PRO A 43 5.47 8.45 12.11
C PRO A 43 4.87 8.38 13.51
N ALA A 44 3.88 9.22 13.80
CA ALA A 44 3.16 9.19 15.07
C ALA A 44 2.43 7.86 15.28
N LEU A 45 1.71 7.37 14.26
CA LEU A 45 1.02 6.08 14.32
C LEU A 45 2.01 4.92 14.46
N VAL A 46 3.06 4.90 13.64
CA VAL A 46 4.09 3.85 13.65
C VAL A 46 4.72 3.78 15.04
N PHE A 47 5.12 4.92 15.61
CA PHE A 47 5.72 4.95 16.93
C PHE A 47 4.78 4.39 18.00
N ASP A 48 3.53 4.86 18.07
CA ASP A 48 2.54 4.40 19.06
C ASP A 48 2.27 2.90 18.92
N LYS A 49 2.00 2.41 17.69
CA LYS A 49 1.64 1.00 17.47
C LYS A 49 2.81 0.05 17.66
N ILE A 50 4.00 0.39 17.18
CA ILE A 50 5.19 -0.46 17.32
C ILE A 50 5.66 -0.53 18.77
N TYR A 51 5.57 0.56 19.51
CA TYR A 51 5.91 0.56 20.94
C TYR A 51 5.03 -0.42 21.73
N HIS A 52 3.74 -0.49 21.43
CA HIS A 52 2.78 -1.34 22.16
C HIS A 52 2.59 -2.75 21.59
N VAL A 53 3.09 -3.05 20.38
CA VAL A 53 2.85 -4.33 19.72
C VAL A 53 3.51 -5.50 20.44
N THR A 54 2.85 -6.64 20.45
CA THR A 54 3.44 -7.95 20.78
C THR A 54 3.78 -8.68 19.48
N ILE A 55 5.04 -9.10 19.34
CA ILE A 55 5.51 -9.80 18.15
C ILE A 55 5.50 -11.30 18.47
N ASP A 56 4.79 -12.06 17.66
CA ASP A 56 4.78 -13.51 17.72
C ASP A 56 5.11 -14.14 16.35
N THR A 57 5.29 -15.45 16.34
CA THR A 57 5.66 -16.19 15.13
C THR A 57 4.57 -16.15 14.06
N THR A 58 3.29 -16.11 14.45
CA THR A 58 2.17 -16.04 13.50
C THR A 58 2.17 -14.73 12.75
N LEU A 59 2.42 -13.61 13.44
CA LEU A 59 2.54 -12.29 12.81
C LEU A 59 3.70 -12.27 11.80
N ILE A 60 4.87 -12.81 12.16
CA ILE A 60 6.02 -12.84 11.26
C ILE A 60 5.72 -13.72 10.04
N ASN A 61 5.12 -14.89 10.23
CA ASN A 61 4.79 -15.82 9.16
C ASN A 61 3.74 -15.23 8.19
N SER A 62 2.71 -14.58 8.71
CA SER A 62 1.67 -13.95 7.89
C SER A 62 2.24 -12.79 7.04
N ILE A 63 3.13 -11.97 7.61
CA ILE A 63 3.80 -10.87 6.90
C ILE A 63 4.77 -11.41 5.84
N ALA A 64 5.58 -12.42 6.19
CA ALA A 64 6.51 -13.03 5.24
C ALA A 64 5.78 -13.68 4.07
N THR A 65 4.68 -14.40 4.33
CA THR A 65 3.85 -14.98 3.28
C THR A 65 3.18 -13.90 2.43
N GLY A 66 2.72 -12.81 3.04
CA GLY A 66 2.17 -11.65 2.33
C GLY A 66 3.19 -10.98 1.41
N PHE A 67 4.44 -10.83 1.87
CA PHE A 67 5.53 -10.33 1.03
C PHE A 67 5.84 -11.29 -0.13
N LEU A 68 5.96 -12.59 0.14
CA LEU A 68 6.18 -13.61 -0.90
C LEU A 68 5.04 -13.65 -1.92
N SER A 69 3.80 -13.47 -1.50
CA SER A 69 2.64 -13.38 -2.40
C SER A 69 2.73 -12.16 -3.32
N SER A 70 3.25 -11.04 -2.82
CA SER A 70 3.48 -9.83 -3.62
C SER A 70 4.60 -10.04 -4.64
N ILE A 71 5.69 -10.73 -4.27
CA ILE A 71 6.76 -11.12 -5.20
C ILE A 71 6.21 -12.10 -6.26
N PHE A 72 5.37 -13.05 -5.87
CA PHE A 72 4.67 -13.94 -6.82
C PHE A 72 3.84 -13.13 -7.83
N GLY A 73 3.04 -12.16 -7.37
CA GLY A 73 2.28 -11.27 -8.25
C GLY A 73 3.17 -10.49 -9.22
N GLY A 74 4.29 -9.95 -8.74
CA GLY A 74 5.29 -9.28 -9.58
C GLY A 74 5.95 -10.19 -10.60
N THR A 75 6.29 -11.43 -10.21
CA THR A 75 6.86 -12.44 -11.10
C THR A 75 5.85 -12.84 -12.18
N LEU A 76 4.60 -13.02 -11.81
CA LEU A 76 3.51 -13.31 -12.76
C LEU A 76 3.33 -12.15 -13.75
N ALA A 77 3.40 -10.90 -13.29
CA ALA A 77 3.34 -9.73 -14.16
C ALA A 77 4.53 -9.66 -15.12
N LEU A 78 5.74 -10.04 -14.67
CA LEU A 78 6.92 -10.17 -15.55
C LEU A 78 6.68 -11.21 -16.64
N VAL A 79 6.26 -12.42 -16.27
CA VAL A 79 6.02 -13.53 -17.22
C VAL A 79 4.95 -13.13 -18.23
N LEU A 80 3.81 -12.62 -17.79
CA LEU A 80 2.73 -12.17 -18.66
C LEU A 80 3.17 -10.98 -19.54
N GLY A 81 3.93 -10.05 -18.99
CA GLY A 81 4.50 -8.93 -19.74
C GLY A 81 5.41 -9.38 -20.89
N CYS A 82 6.28 -10.33 -20.63
CA CYS A 82 7.14 -10.94 -21.65
C CYS A 82 6.32 -11.74 -22.67
N LEU A 83 5.38 -12.56 -22.24
CA LEU A 83 4.55 -13.39 -23.10
C LEU A 83 3.72 -12.54 -24.08
N PHE A 84 3.13 -11.46 -23.60
CA PHE A 84 2.36 -10.52 -24.43
C PHE A 84 3.23 -9.47 -25.15
N LYS A 85 4.57 -9.58 -25.07
CA LYS A 85 5.54 -8.75 -25.78
C LYS A 85 5.38 -7.24 -25.52
N PHE A 86 5.10 -6.86 -24.28
CA PHE A 86 5.12 -5.45 -23.89
C PHE A 86 6.52 -4.85 -23.96
N SER A 87 6.62 -3.53 -24.06
CA SER A 87 7.90 -2.84 -23.99
C SER A 87 8.59 -3.07 -22.64
N ARG A 88 9.91 -3.01 -22.59
CA ARG A 88 10.70 -3.18 -21.36
C ARG A 88 10.24 -2.19 -20.27
N ALA A 89 9.99 -0.92 -20.63
CA ALA A 89 9.50 0.11 -19.71
C ALA A 89 8.13 -0.26 -19.13
N THR A 90 7.22 -0.78 -19.95
CA THR A 90 5.89 -1.23 -19.52
C THR A 90 6.01 -2.45 -18.61
N ILE A 91 6.85 -3.45 -18.94
CA ILE A 91 7.05 -4.66 -18.11
C ILE A 91 7.57 -4.28 -16.72
N VAL A 92 8.60 -3.43 -16.65
CA VAL A 92 9.15 -2.96 -15.36
C VAL A 92 8.09 -2.21 -14.55
N SER A 93 7.27 -1.38 -15.22
CA SER A 93 6.14 -0.70 -14.56
C SER A 93 5.10 -1.69 -14.04
N MET A 94 4.76 -2.73 -14.82
CA MET A 94 3.83 -3.79 -14.40
C MET A 94 4.34 -4.54 -13.17
N VAL A 95 5.61 -4.93 -13.15
CA VAL A 95 6.26 -5.61 -12.01
C VAL A 95 6.18 -4.73 -10.76
N MET A 96 6.59 -3.48 -10.87
CA MET A 96 6.58 -2.52 -9.76
C MET A 96 5.18 -2.33 -9.17
N LEU A 97 4.17 -2.15 -10.02
CA LEU A 97 2.77 -1.95 -9.61
C LEU A 97 2.12 -3.24 -9.07
N SER A 98 2.63 -4.41 -9.45
CA SER A 98 2.10 -5.70 -9.00
C SER A 98 2.74 -6.18 -7.69
N ILE A 99 3.96 -5.74 -7.36
CA ILE A 99 4.58 -6.02 -6.06
C ILE A 99 4.01 -5.10 -4.98
N PHE A 100 4.01 -3.78 -5.21
CA PHE A 100 3.75 -2.80 -4.17
C PHE A 100 2.30 -2.33 -4.15
N GLY A 101 1.60 -2.68 -3.07
CA GLY A 101 0.22 -2.27 -2.80
C GLY A 101 0.12 -1.02 -1.93
N ASN A 102 -1.02 -0.36 -2.00
CA ASN A 102 -1.33 0.80 -1.18
C ASN A 102 -1.85 0.38 0.19
N THR A 103 -0.99 -0.32 0.94
CA THR A 103 -1.26 -0.95 2.22
C THR A 103 -1.54 0.07 3.33
N LEU A 104 -1.02 1.29 3.19
CA LEU A 104 -1.16 2.33 4.20
C LEU A 104 -2.33 3.29 3.89
N PHE A 105 -2.34 3.95 2.72
CA PHE A 105 -3.36 4.96 2.43
C PHE A 105 -4.75 4.39 2.09
N VAL A 106 -4.81 3.14 1.62
CA VAL A 106 -6.08 2.42 1.37
C VAL A 106 -6.26 1.30 2.38
N GLY A 107 -5.23 0.49 2.60
CA GLY A 107 -5.30 -0.68 3.45
C GLY A 107 -5.63 -0.35 4.91
N LEU A 108 -4.96 0.65 5.51
CA LEU A 108 -5.21 1.04 6.89
C LEU A 108 -6.67 1.52 7.09
N PRO A 109 -7.20 2.49 6.32
CA PRO A 109 -8.59 2.92 6.48
C PRO A 109 -9.62 1.81 6.27
N VAL A 110 -9.36 0.92 5.30
CA VAL A 110 -10.25 -0.21 5.01
C VAL A 110 -10.27 -1.20 6.17
N LEU A 111 -9.10 -1.63 6.63
CA LEU A 111 -9.00 -2.62 7.70
C LEU A 111 -9.46 -2.05 9.03
N GLN A 112 -9.10 -0.81 9.36
CA GLN A 112 -9.62 -0.11 10.53
C GLN A 112 -11.15 0.01 10.48
N GLY A 113 -11.71 0.33 9.31
CA GLY A 113 -13.15 0.46 9.13
C GLY A 113 -13.91 -0.86 9.28
N PHE A 114 -13.32 -1.99 8.87
CA PHE A 114 -13.94 -3.32 8.98
C PHE A 114 -13.73 -3.98 10.33
N PHE A 115 -12.53 -3.86 10.91
CA PHE A 115 -12.10 -4.62 12.07
C PHE A 115 -11.83 -3.75 13.31
N GLY A 116 -11.98 -2.42 13.20
CA GLY A 116 -11.68 -1.50 14.30
C GLY A 116 -10.18 -1.24 14.51
N ASP A 117 -9.86 -0.62 15.64
CA ASP A 117 -8.49 -0.24 15.99
C ASP A 117 -7.61 -1.43 16.43
N GLU A 118 -8.22 -2.58 16.69
CA GLU A 118 -7.56 -3.79 17.18
C GLU A 118 -6.54 -4.35 16.18
N VAL A 119 -6.80 -4.16 14.87
CA VAL A 119 -5.92 -4.66 13.79
C VAL A 119 -4.82 -3.70 13.38
N LEU A 120 -4.77 -2.50 13.96
CA LEU A 120 -3.82 -1.47 13.52
C LEU A 120 -2.36 -1.87 13.73
N ASN A 121 -2.07 -2.68 14.74
CA ASN A 121 -0.72 -3.19 14.96
C ASN A 121 -0.27 -4.06 13.79
N GLU A 122 -1.07 -5.05 13.40
CA GLU A 122 -0.82 -5.98 12.30
C GLU A 122 -0.72 -5.23 10.97
N VAL A 123 -1.63 -4.28 10.74
CA VAL A 123 -1.65 -3.43 9.53
C VAL A 123 -0.34 -2.64 9.38
N ILE A 124 0.11 -2.00 10.46
CA ILE A 124 1.34 -1.21 10.45
C ILE A 124 2.58 -2.08 10.29
N PHE A 125 2.62 -3.22 10.99
CA PHE A 125 3.73 -4.16 10.85
C PHE A 125 3.81 -4.70 9.42
N TYR A 126 2.69 -5.10 8.85
CA TYR A 126 2.64 -5.54 7.46
C TYR A 126 3.13 -4.44 6.51
N ASP A 127 2.60 -3.22 6.64
CA ASP A 127 3.00 -2.11 5.79
C ASP A 127 4.51 -1.86 5.86
N GLN A 128 5.07 -1.78 7.06
CA GLN A 128 6.50 -1.49 7.22
C GLN A 128 7.38 -2.63 6.66
N LEU A 129 7.10 -3.89 7.01
CA LEU A 129 7.96 -5.01 6.71
C LEU A 129 7.73 -5.63 5.33
N ALA A 130 6.48 -5.67 4.85
CA ALA A 130 6.15 -6.26 3.55
C ALA A 130 6.03 -5.24 2.42
N THR A 131 5.94 -3.94 2.71
CA THR A 131 5.71 -2.91 1.68
C THR A 131 6.73 -1.77 1.73
N ALA A 132 6.80 -0.98 2.80
CA ALA A 132 7.58 0.26 2.83
C ALA A 132 9.10 0.01 2.76
N ILE A 133 9.63 -0.89 3.59
CA ILE A 133 11.04 -1.26 3.57
C ILE A 133 11.40 -1.96 2.25
N PRO A 134 10.67 -3.01 1.79
CA PRO A 134 10.93 -3.62 0.49
C PRO A 134 10.84 -2.65 -0.69
N LEU A 135 9.84 -1.76 -0.72
CA LEU A 135 9.75 -0.74 -1.77
C LEU A 135 11.00 0.13 -1.84
N SER A 136 11.50 0.52 -0.70
CA SER A 136 12.65 1.40 -0.60
C SER A 136 13.94 0.75 -1.09
N ILE A 137 14.07 -0.57 -0.96
CA ILE A 137 15.23 -1.36 -1.40
C ILE A 137 15.03 -1.85 -2.83
N LEU A 138 13.94 -2.58 -3.08
CA LEU A 138 13.67 -3.24 -4.34
C LEU A 138 13.12 -2.29 -5.40
N GLY A 139 12.40 -1.23 -5.01
CA GLY A 139 11.81 -0.29 -5.95
C GLY A 139 12.84 0.32 -6.90
N PRO A 140 13.90 0.98 -6.40
CA PRO A 140 14.97 1.51 -7.24
C PRO A 140 15.68 0.42 -8.06
N LEU A 141 15.87 -0.77 -7.49
CA LEU A 141 16.48 -1.89 -8.19
C LEU A 141 15.62 -2.33 -9.39
N ILE A 142 14.33 -2.53 -9.17
CA ILE A 142 13.38 -2.90 -10.24
C ILE A 142 13.36 -1.83 -11.33
N LEU A 143 13.26 -0.55 -10.95
CA LEU A 143 13.23 0.56 -11.90
C LEU A 143 14.51 0.66 -12.74
N SER A 144 15.67 0.29 -12.18
CA SER A 144 16.95 0.31 -12.90
C SER A 144 16.98 -0.62 -14.13
N PHE A 145 16.14 -1.67 -14.15
CA PHE A 145 16.02 -2.55 -15.31
C PHE A 145 15.28 -1.92 -16.49
N GLY A 146 14.54 -0.84 -16.28
CA GLY A 146 13.78 -0.15 -17.33
C GLY A 146 14.23 1.27 -17.63
N ALA A 147 14.86 1.94 -16.66
CA ALA A 147 15.34 3.31 -16.79
C ALA A 147 16.64 3.40 -17.59
N SER A 148 16.81 4.52 -18.30
CA SER A 148 18.05 4.81 -19.04
C SER A 148 19.18 5.30 -18.12
N GLU A 149 18.86 5.85 -16.96
CA GLU A 149 19.84 6.36 -16.00
C GLU A 149 20.20 5.33 -14.93
N LYS A 150 21.47 5.33 -14.51
CA LYS A 150 21.97 4.49 -13.42
C LYS A 150 21.38 4.95 -12.09
N ILE A 151 20.62 4.09 -11.43
CA ILE A 151 20.06 4.36 -10.11
C ILE A 151 21.08 3.93 -9.06
N SER A 152 21.52 4.87 -8.20
CA SER A 152 22.44 4.57 -7.11
C SER A 152 21.70 3.90 -5.95
N LEU A 153 22.00 2.62 -5.72
CA LEU A 153 21.44 1.85 -4.59
C LEU A 153 21.84 2.45 -3.24
N PHE A 154 23.09 2.93 -3.11
CA PHE A 154 23.57 3.55 -1.88
C PHE A 154 22.82 4.86 -1.54
N ALA A 155 22.62 5.75 -2.53
CA ALA A 155 21.86 6.97 -2.33
C ALA A 155 20.39 6.68 -1.93
N ASN A 156 19.82 5.58 -2.41
CA ASN A 156 18.48 5.18 -2.03
C ASN A 156 18.45 4.56 -0.62
N ALA A 157 19.45 3.76 -0.22
CA ALA A 157 19.54 3.27 1.15
C ALA A 157 19.60 4.42 2.17
N VAL A 158 20.36 5.48 1.88
CA VAL A 158 20.40 6.69 2.73
C VAL A 158 19.04 7.39 2.80
N LYS A 159 18.26 7.41 1.71
CA LYS A 159 16.90 7.98 1.73
C LYS A 159 15.94 7.20 2.62
N ILE A 160 16.08 5.86 2.67
CA ILE A 160 15.29 4.99 3.57
C ILE A 160 15.56 5.36 5.03
N LEU A 161 16.85 5.45 5.40
CA LEU A 161 17.26 5.80 6.77
C LEU A 161 16.75 7.18 7.19
N LYS A 162 16.49 8.07 6.22
CA LYS A 162 15.92 9.42 6.45
C LYS A 162 14.40 9.46 6.34
N PHE A 163 13.74 8.35 5.99
CA PHE A 163 12.29 8.31 5.82
C PHE A 163 11.60 8.35 7.18
N PRO A 164 10.75 9.37 7.47
CA PRO A 164 10.22 9.60 8.81
C PRO A 164 9.50 8.39 9.45
N PRO A 165 8.65 7.62 8.72
CA PRO A 165 8.06 6.40 9.28
C PRO A 165 9.08 5.34 9.68
N PHE A 166 10.20 5.21 8.93
CA PHE A 166 11.27 4.27 9.25
C PHE A 166 12.05 4.70 10.49
N ILE A 167 12.31 6.00 10.64
CA ILE A 167 12.93 6.56 11.86
C ILE A 167 12.03 6.28 13.06
N ALA A 168 10.71 6.51 12.93
CA ALA A 168 9.75 6.24 14.00
C ALA A 168 9.71 4.75 14.38
N LEU A 169 9.79 3.84 13.39
CA LEU A 169 9.89 2.40 13.61
C LEU A 169 11.11 2.04 14.48
N ILE A 170 12.30 2.53 14.09
CA ILE A 170 13.54 2.28 14.83
C ILE A 170 13.46 2.86 16.25
N CYS A 171 13.02 4.10 16.40
CA CYS A 171 12.86 4.75 17.70
C CYS A 171 11.89 3.98 18.60
N ALA A 172 10.76 3.51 18.06
CA ALA A 172 9.81 2.73 18.83
C ALA A 172 10.40 1.40 19.33
N PHE A 173 11.16 0.69 18.48
CA PHE A 173 11.85 -0.53 18.89
C PHE A 173 12.92 -0.26 19.95
N MET A 174 13.72 0.79 19.80
CA MET A 174 14.75 1.15 20.79
C MET A 174 14.17 1.53 22.14
N LEU A 175 13.01 2.20 22.14
CA LEU A 175 12.36 2.70 23.36
C LEU A 175 11.37 1.70 23.97
N LYS A 176 11.09 0.57 23.32
CA LYS A 176 10.12 -0.44 23.78
C LYS A 176 10.43 -1.04 25.15
N GLY A 177 11.71 -1.05 25.55
CA GLY A 177 12.14 -1.50 26.86
C GLY A 177 12.04 -0.47 27.99
N PHE A 178 11.71 0.78 27.67
CA PHE A 178 11.63 1.88 28.62
C PHE A 178 10.19 2.27 28.87
N TYR A 179 9.85 2.63 30.10
CA TYR A 179 8.53 3.13 30.41
C TYR A 179 8.35 4.56 29.89
N ILE A 180 7.36 4.74 29.01
CA ILE A 180 6.92 6.04 28.51
C ILE A 180 5.51 6.32 29.06
N PRO A 181 5.29 7.43 29.78
CA PRO A 181 3.97 7.79 30.29
C PRO A 181 2.93 7.96 29.18
N ASP A 182 1.72 7.49 29.39
CA ASP A 182 0.66 7.44 28.35
C ASP A 182 0.28 8.83 27.79
N PHE A 183 0.43 9.91 28.57
CA PHE A 183 0.13 11.26 28.09
C PHE A 183 1.01 11.70 26.90
N ILE A 184 2.21 11.10 26.74
CA ILE A 184 3.10 11.38 25.60
C ILE A 184 2.51 10.82 24.30
N PHE A 185 1.73 9.75 24.36
CA PHE A 185 1.06 9.17 23.20
C PHE A 185 -0.19 9.93 22.77
N ALA A 186 -0.79 10.76 23.64
CA ALA A 186 -2.01 11.50 23.31
C ALA A 186 -1.86 12.39 22.06
N PRO A 187 -0.84 13.26 21.92
CA PRO A 187 -0.65 14.02 20.69
C PRO A 187 -0.34 13.14 19.48
N LEU A 188 0.36 12.00 19.65
CA LEU A 188 0.63 11.06 18.56
C LEU A 188 -0.68 10.46 18.04
N ARG A 189 -1.60 10.09 18.91
CA ARG A 189 -2.95 9.59 18.54
C ARG A 189 -3.79 10.65 17.83
N MET A 190 -3.63 11.94 18.18
CA MET A 190 -4.30 13.03 17.45
C MET A 190 -3.77 13.17 16.02
N PHE A 191 -2.44 13.10 15.83
CA PHE A 191 -1.86 13.09 14.48
C PHE A 191 -2.29 11.86 13.68
N SER A 192 -2.26 10.68 14.27
CA SER A 192 -2.64 9.43 13.60
C SER A 192 -4.11 9.42 13.19
N GLY A 193 -5.00 10.03 13.96
CA GLY A 193 -6.42 10.18 13.60
C GLY A 193 -6.65 10.98 12.30
N ALA A 194 -5.71 11.82 11.90
CA ALA A 194 -5.79 12.59 10.67
C ALA A 194 -5.42 11.77 9.40
N ILE A 195 -4.82 10.58 9.53
CA ILE A 195 -4.34 9.79 8.39
C ILE A 195 -5.47 9.47 7.43
N THR A 196 -6.51 8.80 7.92
CA THR A 196 -7.62 8.31 7.11
C THR A 196 -8.28 9.41 6.28
N PRO A 197 -8.79 10.51 6.85
CA PRO A 197 -9.47 11.53 6.06
C PRO A 197 -8.52 12.24 5.08
N ILE A 198 -7.30 12.58 5.50
CA ILE A 198 -6.36 13.31 4.65
C ILE A 198 -5.82 12.42 3.53
N ALA A 199 -5.46 11.16 3.82
CA ALA A 199 -4.94 10.24 2.82
C ALA A 199 -5.98 9.92 1.74
N LEU A 200 -7.22 9.62 2.13
CA LEU A 200 -8.28 9.31 1.18
C LEU A 200 -8.67 10.52 0.31
N PHE A 201 -8.71 11.71 0.92
CA PHE A 201 -8.93 12.96 0.19
C PHE A 201 -7.79 13.24 -0.82
N ALA A 202 -6.54 13.05 -0.42
CA ALA A 202 -5.37 13.20 -1.29
C ALA A 202 -5.38 12.21 -2.46
N ILE A 203 -5.76 10.94 -2.22
CA ILE A 203 -5.96 9.95 -3.27
C ILE A 203 -7.01 10.46 -4.26
N GLY A 204 -8.16 10.95 -3.78
CA GLY A 204 -9.22 11.50 -4.62
C GLY A 204 -8.73 12.63 -5.53
N ILE A 205 -7.94 13.58 -5.01
CA ILE A 205 -7.31 14.64 -5.80
C ILE A 205 -6.39 14.04 -6.88
N GLY A 206 -5.61 13.01 -6.53
CA GLY A 206 -4.65 12.37 -7.43
C GLY A 206 -5.29 11.50 -8.53
N LEU A 207 -6.55 11.03 -8.37
CA LEU A 207 -7.18 10.14 -9.32
C LEU A 207 -7.32 10.77 -10.71
N SER A 208 -6.92 10.02 -11.75
CA SER A 208 -7.11 10.37 -13.15
C SER A 208 -7.42 9.13 -13.98
N PHE A 209 -8.44 9.22 -14.81
CA PHE A 209 -8.94 8.13 -15.67
C PHE A 209 -8.57 8.32 -17.14
N ASN A 210 -7.88 9.41 -17.48
CA ASN A 210 -7.61 9.81 -18.87
C ASN A 210 -6.75 8.81 -19.65
N SER A 211 -5.84 8.09 -18.94
CA SER A 211 -4.87 7.18 -19.55
C SER A 211 -5.35 5.73 -19.66
N ILE A 212 -6.57 5.41 -19.20
CA ILE A 212 -7.07 4.02 -19.17
C ILE A 212 -7.12 3.43 -20.59
N ARG A 213 -7.61 4.19 -21.56
CA ARG A 213 -7.80 3.72 -22.94
C ARG A 213 -6.46 3.36 -23.61
N SER A 214 -5.37 4.04 -23.26
CA SER A 214 -4.05 3.77 -23.84
C SER A 214 -3.32 2.60 -23.17
N SER A 215 -3.64 2.27 -21.93
CA SER A 215 -2.90 1.28 -21.11
C SER A 215 -3.73 0.05 -20.70
N TYR A 216 -4.95 -0.13 -21.26
CA TYR A 216 -5.93 -1.11 -20.77
C TYR A 216 -5.40 -2.55 -20.67
N LYS A 217 -4.59 -3.02 -21.66
CA LYS A 217 -4.04 -4.39 -21.64
C LYS A 217 -3.11 -4.63 -20.46
N GLY A 218 -2.15 -3.73 -20.25
CA GLY A 218 -1.25 -3.80 -19.10
C GLY A 218 -1.96 -3.60 -17.77
N LEU A 219 -2.97 -2.73 -17.77
CA LEU A 219 -3.82 -2.45 -16.62
C LEU A 219 -4.53 -3.71 -16.09
N PHE A 220 -5.19 -4.50 -16.96
CA PHE A 220 -5.85 -5.73 -16.55
C PHE A 220 -4.86 -6.73 -15.93
N ILE A 221 -3.67 -6.86 -16.51
CA ILE A 221 -2.62 -7.73 -15.96
C ILE A 221 -2.21 -7.23 -14.56
N VAL A 222 -1.95 -5.93 -14.40
CA VAL A 222 -1.57 -5.36 -13.11
C VAL A 222 -2.65 -5.59 -12.05
N ILE A 223 -3.93 -5.32 -12.37
CA ILE A 223 -5.04 -5.52 -11.43
C ILE A 223 -5.13 -7.00 -11.01
N PHE A 224 -5.04 -7.93 -11.95
CA PHE A 224 -5.06 -9.36 -11.65
C PHE A 224 -3.86 -9.77 -10.79
N CYS A 225 -2.64 -9.40 -11.22
CA CYS A 225 -1.40 -9.77 -10.54
C CYS A 225 -1.23 -9.10 -9.17
N LYS A 226 -1.85 -7.93 -8.93
CA LYS A 226 -1.74 -7.21 -7.66
C LYS A 226 -2.88 -7.50 -6.70
N MET A 227 -4.11 -7.58 -7.19
CA MET A 227 -5.29 -7.59 -6.30
C MET A 227 -5.94 -8.97 -6.16
N ILE A 228 -5.64 -9.90 -7.07
CA ILE A 228 -6.26 -11.24 -7.07
C ILE A 228 -5.22 -12.31 -6.78
N SER A 229 -4.13 -12.36 -7.55
CA SER A 229 -3.16 -13.45 -7.46
C SER A 229 -2.46 -13.57 -6.09
N PRO A 230 -2.13 -12.47 -5.35
CA PRO A 230 -1.53 -12.58 -4.03
C PRO A 230 -2.47 -13.18 -2.98
N ALA A 231 -3.77 -12.81 -3.02
CA ALA A 231 -4.76 -13.43 -2.14
C ALA A 231 -4.86 -14.93 -2.38
N LEU A 232 -4.97 -15.34 -3.65
CA LEU A 232 -5.02 -16.77 -4.02
C LEU A 232 -3.76 -17.51 -3.58
N PHE A 233 -2.58 -16.87 -3.68
CA PHE A 233 -1.33 -17.46 -3.20
C PHE A 233 -1.37 -17.70 -1.69
N ILE A 234 -1.78 -16.70 -0.88
CA ILE A 234 -1.84 -16.84 0.58
C ILE A 234 -2.86 -17.92 0.96
N ILE A 235 -4.05 -17.93 0.33
CA ILE A 235 -5.08 -18.93 0.55
C ILE A 235 -4.55 -20.34 0.22
N ALA A 236 -3.80 -20.49 -0.87
CA ALA A 236 -3.17 -21.77 -1.23
C ALA A 236 -2.16 -22.21 -0.15
N VAL A 237 -1.30 -21.31 0.34
CA VAL A 237 -0.36 -21.61 1.43
C VAL A 237 -1.10 -22.04 2.70
N ILE A 238 -2.14 -21.32 3.11
CA ILE A 238 -2.97 -21.64 4.27
C ILE A 238 -3.54 -23.05 4.15
N ASN A 239 -4.10 -23.41 2.98
CA ASN A 239 -4.69 -24.72 2.76
C ASN A 239 -3.64 -25.85 2.72
N ILE A 240 -2.50 -25.64 2.03
CA ILE A 240 -1.43 -26.65 1.91
C ILE A 240 -0.84 -26.98 3.29
N PHE A 241 -0.63 -25.97 4.13
CA PHE A 241 -0.04 -26.15 5.46
C PHE A 241 -1.07 -26.30 6.58
N SER A 242 -2.39 -26.36 6.25
CA SER A 242 -3.48 -26.48 7.21
C SER A 242 -3.40 -25.44 8.34
N ILE A 243 -3.09 -24.19 7.98
CA ILE A 243 -2.89 -23.09 8.93
C ILE A 243 -4.26 -22.65 9.45
N HIS A 244 -4.38 -22.48 10.76
CA HIS A 244 -5.56 -21.85 11.35
C HIS A 244 -5.58 -20.37 11.03
N ILE A 245 -6.68 -19.90 10.42
CA ILE A 245 -6.84 -18.49 10.02
C ILE A 245 -7.22 -17.69 11.26
N ASP A 246 -6.36 -16.77 11.66
CA ASP A 246 -6.60 -15.73 12.66
C ASP A 246 -6.61 -14.33 12.01
N THR A 247 -6.81 -13.30 12.83
CA THR A 247 -6.84 -11.91 12.38
C THR A 247 -5.58 -11.50 11.61
N LYS A 248 -4.40 -12.03 11.96
CA LYS A 248 -3.12 -11.71 11.30
C LYS A 248 -3.08 -12.21 9.87
N TRP A 249 -3.58 -13.42 9.62
CA TRP A 249 -3.72 -13.98 8.28
C TRP A 249 -4.75 -13.23 7.45
N ILE A 250 -5.87 -12.86 8.06
CA ILE A 250 -6.90 -12.04 7.39
C ILE A 250 -6.30 -10.69 6.98
N VAL A 251 -5.61 -9.99 7.89
CA VAL A 251 -4.90 -8.74 7.58
C VAL A 251 -3.91 -8.94 6.43
N ALA A 252 -3.11 -10.02 6.44
CA ALA A 252 -2.14 -10.29 5.38
C ALA A 252 -2.82 -10.48 4.01
N ILE A 253 -3.93 -11.22 3.94
CA ILE A 253 -4.70 -11.42 2.70
C ILE A 253 -5.24 -10.09 2.16
N PHE A 254 -5.85 -9.28 3.03
CA PHE A 254 -6.39 -7.98 2.64
C PHE A 254 -5.28 -7.04 2.18
N GLN A 255 -4.19 -6.93 2.94
CA GLN A 255 -3.06 -6.06 2.61
C GLN A 255 -2.37 -6.47 1.30
N ALA A 256 -2.19 -7.78 1.07
CA ALA A 256 -1.65 -8.28 -0.19
C ALA A 256 -2.55 -7.96 -1.39
N SER A 257 -3.87 -7.82 -1.17
CA SER A 257 -4.88 -7.52 -2.19
C SER A 257 -5.17 -6.03 -2.37
N MET A 258 -4.45 -5.15 -1.66
CA MET A 258 -4.64 -3.71 -1.81
C MET A 258 -4.28 -3.21 -3.22
N PRO A 259 -4.93 -2.14 -3.71
CA PRO A 259 -4.67 -1.59 -5.05
C PRO A 259 -3.21 -1.15 -5.22
N PRO A 260 -2.73 -0.98 -6.46
CA PRO A 260 -1.37 -0.50 -6.73
C PRO A 260 -1.04 0.78 -5.98
N MET A 261 0.19 0.87 -5.48
CA MET A 261 0.64 1.95 -4.61
C MET A 261 0.85 3.26 -5.35
N VAL A 262 0.32 4.36 -4.80
CA VAL A 262 0.50 5.72 -5.35
C VAL A 262 1.98 6.11 -5.43
N LEU A 263 2.76 5.79 -4.39
CA LEU A 263 4.20 6.10 -4.37
C LEU A 263 4.98 5.32 -5.43
N ALA A 264 4.66 4.04 -5.64
CA ALA A 264 5.25 3.23 -6.72
C ALA A 264 4.94 3.83 -8.10
N SER A 265 3.69 4.29 -8.31
CA SER A 265 3.30 5.02 -9.53
C SER A 265 4.13 6.28 -9.73
N ALA A 266 4.31 7.10 -8.69
CA ALA A 266 5.14 8.31 -8.76
C ALA A 266 6.61 7.99 -9.08
N MET A 267 7.16 6.91 -8.53
CA MET A 267 8.53 6.46 -8.82
C MET A 267 8.69 6.03 -10.28
N ILE A 268 7.71 5.31 -10.85
CA ILE A 268 7.66 4.92 -12.27
C ILE A 268 7.68 6.16 -13.17
N MET A 269 6.82 7.14 -12.87
CA MET A 269 6.74 8.41 -13.61
C MET A 269 8.07 9.19 -13.57
N LYS A 270 8.68 9.28 -12.38
CA LYS A 270 9.97 9.95 -12.20
C LYS A 270 11.12 9.24 -12.91
N ALA A 271 11.04 7.91 -13.06
CA ALA A 271 12.01 7.11 -13.81
C ALA A 271 11.80 7.17 -15.34
N GLY A 272 10.81 7.93 -15.83
CA GLY A 272 10.49 8.06 -17.25
C GLY A 272 9.97 6.78 -17.90
N LEU A 273 9.36 5.88 -17.11
CA LEU A 273 8.78 4.62 -17.59
C LEU A 273 7.31 4.82 -18.02
N ASP A 274 6.46 3.78 -17.97
CA ASP A 274 5.07 3.85 -18.45
C ASP A 274 4.16 4.62 -17.48
N SER A 275 4.18 5.95 -17.59
CA SER A 275 3.36 6.85 -16.78
C SER A 275 1.85 6.65 -16.98
N SER A 276 1.43 6.29 -18.19
CA SER A 276 0.02 6.04 -18.50
C SER A 276 -0.50 4.83 -17.75
N LEU A 277 0.26 3.73 -17.75
CA LEU A 277 -0.06 2.53 -16.99
C LEU A 277 -0.02 2.80 -15.49
N ALA A 278 0.98 3.54 -15.00
CA ALA A 278 1.12 3.85 -13.58
C ALA A 278 -0.09 4.60 -13.01
N ILE A 279 -0.51 5.68 -13.67
CA ILE A 279 -1.67 6.49 -13.28
C ILE A 279 -2.97 5.68 -13.36
N SER A 280 -3.18 4.97 -14.46
CA SER A 280 -4.40 4.17 -14.70
C SER A 280 -4.53 3.04 -13.69
N SER A 281 -3.43 2.37 -13.34
CA SER A 281 -3.44 1.24 -12.40
C SER A 281 -3.83 1.67 -11.00
N VAL A 282 -3.39 2.83 -10.54
CA VAL A 282 -3.82 3.38 -9.24
C VAL A 282 -5.30 3.71 -9.29
N ALA A 283 -5.76 4.45 -10.31
CA ALA A 283 -7.15 4.89 -10.41
C ALA A 283 -8.12 3.69 -10.49
N MET A 284 -7.84 2.74 -11.39
CA MET A 284 -8.68 1.54 -11.55
C MET A 284 -8.55 0.58 -10.37
N GLY A 285 -7.36 0.45 -9.78
CA GLY A 285 -7.16 -0.37 -8.60
C GLY A 285 -8.01 0.12 -7.42
N VAL A 286 -7.98 1.43 -7.14
CA VAL A 286 -8.83 2.04 -6.11
C VAL A 286 -10.32 1.84 -6.44
N THR A 287 -10.74 2.01 -7.70
CA THR A 287 -12.13 1.77 -8.11
C THR A 287 -12.50 0.29 -7.95
N PHE A 288 -11.63 -0.63 -8.39
CA PHE A 288 -11.87 -2.07 -8.27
C PHE A 288 -11.88 -2.55 -6.81
N SER A 289 -11.18 -1.88 -5.90
CA SER A 289 -11.18 -2.24 -4.47
C SER A 289 -12.58 -2.14 -3.83
N PHE A 290 -13.49 -1.30 -4.35
CA PHE A 290 -14.88 -1.25 -3.89
C PHE A 290 -15.71 -2.49 -4.24
N VAL A 291 -15.19 -3.35 -5.12
CA VAL A 291 -15.78 -4.66 -5.45
C VAL A 291 -14.97 -5.78 -4.82
N SER A 292 -13.64 -5.78 -4.99
CA SER A 292 -12.79 -6.88 -4.55
C SER A 292 -12.69 -7.02 -3.04
N LEU A 293 -12.65 -5.92 -2.29
CA LEU A 293 -12.53 -5.99 -0.82
C LEU A 293 -13.83 -6.48 -0.15
N PRO A 294 -15.05 -6.03 -0.53
CA PRO A 294 -16.29 -6.65 -0.06
C PRO A 294 -16.39 -8.14 -0.36
N VAL A 295 -15.93 -8.58 -1.53
CA VAL A 295 -15.90 -10.01 -1.89
C VAL A 295 -14.98 -10.79 -0.95
N LEU A 296 -13.77 -10.28 -0.68
CA LEU A 296 -12.87 -10.89 0.30
C LEU A 296 -13.49 -10.91 1.69
N PHE A 297 -14.12 -9.81 2.10
CA PHE A 297 -14.80 -9.72 3.39
C PHE A 297 -15.91 -10.77 3.52
N TYR A 298 -16.69 -10.98 2.46
CA TYR A 298 -17.73 -12.01 2.43
C TYR A 298 -17.15 -13.42 2.49
N ILE A 299 -16.05 -13.70 1.78
CA ILE A 299 -15.41 -15.03 1.75
C ILE A 299 -14.86 -15.43 3.12
N PHE A 300 -14.28 -14.52 3.87
CA PHE A 300 -13.68 -14.81 5.17
C PHE A 300 -14.67 -14.72 6.34
N GLY A 301 -15.96 -14.43 6.08
CA GLY A 301 -17.05 -14.54 7.06
C GLY A 301 -16.94 -13.57 8.23
N VAL A 302 -16.36 -12.42 8.02
CA VAL A 302 -16.12 -11.43 9.07
C VAL A 302 -17.17 -10.32 9.02
#